data_440d109f637cabf38cf003397bc31f69
#
_entry.id   440d109f637cabf38cf003397bc31f69
#
_cell.length_a   1.000
_cell.length_b   1.000
_cell.length_c   1.000
_cell.angle_alpha   90.00
_cell.angle_beta   90.00
_cell.angle_gamma   90.00
#
_symmetry.space_group_name_H-M   'P 1'
#
loop_
_entity.id
_entity.type
_entity.pdbx_description
1 polymer ?
#
loop_
_entity_poly.entity_id
_entity_poly.type
_entity_poly.pdbx_seq_one_letter_code
_entity_poly.pdbx_strand_id
1 'polypeptide(L)' 'MDKNQGYSILKAVMLENGRGFALGHHPTAPSPYVTWACYDDKNGQRQYEWGHY' A
#
# COMPACT_ATOMS: atom_id res chain seq x y z
N MET A 1 7.07 9.64 5.83
CA MET A 1 6.27 8.98 4.79
C MET A 1 6.38 7.47 4.97
N ASP A 2 5.26 6.76 4.93
CA ASP A 2 5.26 5.31 5.11
C ASP A 2 5.85 4.61 3.91
N LYS A 3 6.43 3.45 4.15
CA LYS A 3 7.02 2.63 3.11
C LYS A 3 6.56 1.18 3.23
N ASN A 4 6.50 0.50 2.11
CA ASN A 4 6.23 -0.93 2.05
C ASN A 4 7.08 -1.55 0.93
N GLN A 5 7.89 -2.54 1.27
CA GLN A 5 8.78 -3.22 0.31
C GLN A 5 9.69 -2.26 -0.46
N GLY A 6 10.16 -1.20 0.20
CA GLY A 6 11.01 -0.19 -0.42
C GLY A 6 10.27 0.89 -1.20
N TYR A 7 8.95 0.75 -1.39
CA TYR A 7 8.13 1.76 -2.05
C TYR A 7 7.62 2.78 -1.03
N SER A 8 7.64 4.04 -1.39
CA SER A 8 7.02 5.09 -0.59
C SER A 8 5.52 5.09 -0.85
N ILE A 9 4.72 5.14 0.21
CA ILE A 9 3.26 5.18 0.08
C ILE A 9 2.84 6.60 -0.24
N LEU A 10 2.38 6.82 -1.46
CA LEU A 10 1.94 8.14 -1.92
C LEU A 10 0.52 8.44 -1.51
N LYS A 11 -0.34 7.44 -1.52
CA LYS A 11 -1.76 7.61 -1.23
C LYS A 11 -2.33 6.30 -0.76
N ALA A 12 -3.26 6.37 0.18
CA ALA A 12 -4.03 5.21 0.63
C ALA A 12 -5.50 5.63 0.74
N VAL A 13 -6.38 4.77 0.25
CA VAL A 13 -7.83 4.98 0.29
C VAL A 13 -8.44 3.82 1.04
N MET A 14 -9.16 4.10 2.13
CA MET A 14 -9.83 3.08 2.92
C MET A 14 -11.32 3.08 2.63
N LEU A 15 -11.86 1.89 2.47
CA LEU A 15 -13.29 1.66 2.26
C LEU A 15 -13.97 1.36 3.59
N GLU A 16 -15.31 1.30 3.59
CA GLU A 16 -16.11 1.20 4.81
C GLU A 16 -15.82 -0.06 5.64
N ASN A 17 -15.43 -1.14 5.01
CA ASN A 17 -15.23 -2.42 5.69
C ASN A 17 -13.81 -2.62 6.23
N GLY A 18 -13.04 -1.55 6.38
CA GLY A 18 -11.66 -1.63 6.86
C GLY A 18 -10.67 -2.12 5.83
N ARG A 19 -11.07 -2.20 4.57
CA ARG A 19 -10.21 -2.58 3.45
C ARG A 19 -10.03 -1.40 2.52
N GLY A 20 -8.95 -1.43 1.74
CA GLY A 20 -8.69 -0.33 0.83
C GLY A 20 -7.54 -0.63 -0.11
N PHE A 21 -7.00 0.43 -0.68
CA PHE A 21 -5.91 0.35 -1.65
C PHE A 21 -4.87 1.41 -1.34
N ALA A 22 -3.61 1.08 -1.61
CA ALA A 22 -2.50 2.02 -1.45
C ALA A 22 -1.70 2.09 -2.76
N LEU A 23 -1.22 3.28 -3.08
CA LEU A 23 -0.33 3.52 -4.22
C LEU A 23 1.07 3.78 -3.71
N GLY A 24 2.04 3.03 -4.20
CA GLY A 24 3.45 3.18 -3.86
C GLY A 24 4.30 3.63 -5.04
N HIS A 25 5.44 4.23 -4.74
CA HIS A 25 6.39 4.69 -5.73
C HIS A 25 7.81 4.36 -5.31
N HIS A 26 8.60 3.83 -6.26
CA HIS A 26 10.02 3.54 -6.07
C HIS A 26 10.76 4.00 -7.33
N PRO A 27 11.54 5.09 -7.26
CA PRO A 27 12.09 5.73 -8.46
C PRO A 27 13.11 4.88 -9.22
N THR A 28 13.72 3.90 -8.58
CA THR A 28 14.75 3.07 -9.20
C THR A 28 14.31 1.65 -9.50
N ALA A 29 13.08 1.27 -9.15
CA ALA A 29 12.58 -0.07 -9.43
C ALA A 29 12.20 -0.21 -10.91
N PRO A 30 12.31 -1.43 -11.49
CA PRO A 30 11.84 -1.68 -12.86
C PRO A 30 10.37 -1.34 -13.06
N SER A 31 9.56 -1.58 -12.02
CA SER A 31 8.17 -1.14 -11.98
C SER A 31 8.06 -0.04 -10.92
N PRO A 32 8.13 1.24 -11.31
CA PRO A 32 8.23 2.32 -10.32
C PRO A 32 6.95 2.58 -9.54
N TYR A 33 5.82 2.12 -10.02
CA TYR A 33 4.53 2.26 -9.33
C TYR A 33 3.94 0.90 -9.03
N VAL A 34 3.28 0.81 -7.89
CA VAL A 34 2.60 -0.41 -7.46
C VAL A 34 1.34 -0.03 -6.70
N THR A 35 0.29 -0.82 -6.87
CA THR A 35 -0.91 -0.72 -6.04
C THR A 35 -1.06 -1.98 -5.21
N TRP A 36 -1.39 -1.80 -3.94
CA TRP A 36 -1.65 -2.92 -3.02
C TRP A 36 -3.08 -2.84 -2.52
N ALA A 37 -3.70 -4.00 -2.36
CA ALA A 37 -4.85 -4.09 -1.47
C ALA A 37 -4.33 -4.00 -0.03
N CYS A 38 -5.04 -3.29 0.82
CA CYS A 38 -4.67 -3.15 2.21
C CYS A 38 -5.88 -3.31 3.12
N TYR A 39 -5.62 -3.56 4.40
CA TYR A 39 -6.65 -3.71 5.41
C TYR A 39 -6.07 -3.38 6.78
N ASP A 40 -6.94 -3.01 7.72
CA ASP A 40 -6.54 -2.81 9.10
C ASP A 40 -6.68 -4.13 9.86
N ASP A 41 -5.63 -4.51 10.58
CA ASP A 41 -5.66 -5.72 11.39
C ASP A 41 -6.37 -5.47 12.74
N LYS A 42 -6.39 -6.50 13.60
CA LYS A 42 -7.06 -6.43 14.90
C LYS A 42 -6.47 -5.37 15.82
N ASN A 43 -5.23 -4.99 15.61
CA ASN A 43 -4.54 -4.00 16.42
C ASN A 43 -4.63 -2.60 15.83
N GLY A 44 -5.36 -2.44 14.73
CA GLY A 44 -5.48 -1.17 14.04
C GLY A 44 -4.29 -0.84 13.16
N GLN A 45 -3.39 -1.79 12.92
CA GLN A 45 -2.24 -1.59 12.06
C GLN A 45 -2.60 -1.97 10.63
N ARG A 46 -2.15 -1.12 9.69
CA ARG A 46 -2.40 -1.36 8.28
C ARG A 46 -1.49 -2.45 7.73
N GLN A 47 -2.09 -3.43 7.08
CA GLN A 47 -1.39 -4.51 6.40
C GLN A 47 -1.57 -4.38 4.90
N TYR A 48 -0.52 -4.65 4.13
CA TYR A 48 -0.55 -4.57 2.67
C TYR A 48 -0.50 -5.98 2.10
N GLU A 49 -1.39 -6.26 1.16
CA GLU A 49 -1.44 -7.54 0.47
C GLU A 49 -0.61 -7.48 -0.82
N TRP A 50 -0.85 -8.41 -1.72
CA TRP A 50 -0.13 -8.51 -2.98
C TRP A 50 -0.23 -7.23 -3.79
N GLY A 51 0.92 -6.80 -4.34
CA GLY A 51 0.98 -5.64 -5.19
C GLY A 51 0.72 -5.97 -6.66
N HIS A 52 0.20 -4.99 -7.38
CA HIS A 52 0.08 -5.00 -8.83
C HIS A 52 0.96 -3.92 -9.41
N TYR A 53 1.91 -4.36 -10.18
CA TYR A 53 2.90 -3.47 -10.78
C TYR A 53 2.47 -2.96 -12.14
#